data_e3eebe282be9ea03283196b441cc8c99
#
_entry.id   e3eebe282be9ea03283196b441cc8c99
#
_cell.length_a   1.000
_cell.length_b   1.000
_cell.length_c   1.000
_cell.angle_alpha   90.00
_cell.angle_beta   90.00
_cell.angle_gamma   90.00
#
_symmetry.space_group_name_H-M   'P 1'
#
loop_
_entity.id
_entity.type
_entity.pdbx_description
1 polymer ?
#
loop_
_entity_poly.entity_id
_entity_poly.type
_entity_poly.pdbx_seq_one_letter_code
_entity_poly.pdbx_strand_id
1 'polypeptide(L)'
;MNNQTMMELDEELNAQFDDLVKYCMVSGAINQELYAEYDVKRGLRDANGKGVLTGLTEIADVVGTKIEDGVRVPCDGKLYYQGYDVKELVSSYANRRYAFEEVTYLLLFGDLPNRQQLNSFINILKSLQELSGYFVRDVIMKAPSANIMNGLQRCVLMLYSYDEKPDDIAVPNVLRQSLQMIGKLPLISVYSYHAYRHFHYGENLVIRTPDKEMSTAENILQMLRLDGKFTELEAKVLDIALVLHAEHGGGNNSTFTNHVVTSSGTDTYSAVAASIASLKGANLKVQQMFRDLREHVTDLKDEKQIKEYLLKILNKETFDRAGLIYGMGHAVYTESDPRAVILKDYAERLAYEKDRHDEFEFYERVERLAAEAIAEKRRLFKPVCANVDFYSGFVYTMLGIPEELFTPIFAISRISGWSAHRLEELVNKGKIIRPAYKFVGVHKKFSDLEERY
;
A
#
# COMPACT_ATOMS: atom_id res chain seq x y z
N MET A 1 21.11 -14.02 20.10
CA MET A 1 20.45 -15.34 20.09
C MET A 1 20.33 -15.78 18.65
N ASN A 2 21.06 -16.83 18.26
CA ASN A 2 21.00 -17.37 16.91
C ASN A 2 19.57 -17.86 16.61
N ASN A 3 18.94 -17.31 15.57
CA ASN A 3 17.70 -17.83 15.01
C ASN A 3 17.97 -19.12 14.22
N GLN A 4 18.42 -20.17 14.90
CA GLN A 4 18.28 -21.54 14.43
C GLN A 4 16.88 -22.01 14.75
N THR A 5 15.93 -21.72 13.91
CA THR A 5 14.60 -22.32 13.94
C THR A 5 14.06 -22.52 12.52
N MET A 6 14.89 -23.05 11.66
CA MET A 6 14.44 -24.04 10.69
C MET A 6 15.17 -25.31 11.11
N MET A 7 14.40 -26.37 11.45
CA MET A 7 14.97 -27.71 11.60
C MET A 7 15.76 -27.97 10.31
N GLU A 8 17.07 -28.16 10.43
CA GLU A 8 17.83 -28.85 9.38
C GLU A 8 17.20 -30.24 9.34
N LEU A 9 16.32 -30.45 8.36
CA LEU A 9 15.79 -31.77 8.05
C LEU A 9 17.00 -32.61 7.63
N ASP A 10 17.12 -33.82 8.12
CA ASP A 10 18.15 -34.74 7.64
C ASP A 10 17.94 -35.06 6.14
N GLU A 11 18.91 -35.65 5.49
CA GLU A 11 18.87 -35.88 4.04
C GLU A 11 17.66 -36.72 3.59
N GLU A 12 17.20 -37.65 4.42
CA GLU A 12 16.05 -38.52 4.14
C GLU A 12 14.74 -37.71 4.21
N LEU A 13 14.57 -36.87 5.23
CA LEU A 13 13.43 -35.97 5.34
C LEU A 13 13.39 -34.91 4.23
N ASN A 14 14.55 -34.40 3.81
CA ASN A 14 14.63 -33.47 2.68
C ASN A 14 14.18 -34.15 1.36
N ALA A 15 14.61 -35.41 1.12
CA ALA A 15 14.18 -36.14 -0.06
C ALA A 15 12.66 -36.42 -0.07
N GLN A 16 12.09 -36.80 1.09
CA GLN A 16 10.64 -36.98 1.22
C GLN A 16 9.88 -35.64 1.02
N PHE A 17 10.43 -34.53 1.51
CA PHE A 17 9.84 -33.20 1.29
C PHE A 17 9.85 -32.81 -0.19
N ASP A 18 10.95 -33.06 -0.91
CA ASP A 18 11.05 -32.79 -2.34
C ASP A 18 10.03 -33.58 -3.16
N ASP A 19 9.73 -34.82 -2.78
CA ASP A 19 8.68 -35.58 -3.42
C ASP A 19 7.28 -35.00 -3.15
N LEU A 20 7.00 -34.60 -1.92
CA LEU A 20 5.77 -33.87 -1.60
C LEU A 20 5.62 -32.57 -2.42
N VAL A 21 6.70 -31.82 -2.61
CA VAL A 21 6.72 -30.63 -3.47
C VAL A 21 6.35 -30.99 -4.92
N LYS A 22 6.94 -32.05 -5.48
CA LYS A 22 6.59 -32.52 -6.84
C LYS A 22 5.10 -32.89 -6.96
N TYR A 23 4.54 -33.60 -5.99
CA TYR A 23 3.11 -33.92 -5.97
C TYR A 23 2.24 -32.65 -5.90
N CYS A 24 2.59 -31.67 -5.05
CA CYS A 24 1.89 -30.38 -4.97
C CYS A 24 1.92 -29.63 -6.31
N MET A 25 3.07 -29.56 -6.97
CA MET A 25 3.21 -28.86 -8.25
C MET A 25 2.40 -29.52 -9.37
N VAL A 26 2.38 -30.84 -9.44
CA VAL A 26 1.62 -31.57 -10.45
C VAL A 26 0.13 -31.48 -10.18
N SER A 27 -0.31 -31.73 -8.95
CA SER A 27 -1.73 -31.71 -8.58
C SER A 27 -2.34 -30.31 -8.59
N GLY A 28 -1.54 -29.27 -8.33
CA GLY A 28 -1.97 -27.87 -8.32
C GLY A 28 -2.02 -27.20 -9.70
N ALA A 29 -1.51 -27.87 -10.74
CA ALA A 29 -1.47 -27.30 -12.09
C ALA A 29 -2.85 -27.35 -12.76
N ILE A 30 -3.34 -26.18 -13.20
CA ILE A 30 -4.58 -26.06 -14.00
C ILE A 30 -4.18 -25.65 -15.42
N ASN A 31 -4.74 -26.36 -16.44
CA ASN A 31 -4.54 -25.97 -17.83
C ASN A 31 -5.03 -24.53 -18.06
N GLN A 32 -4.14 -23.68 -18.57
CA GLN A 32 -4.41 -22.27 -18.77
C GLN A 32 -5.51 -21.99 -19.80
N GLU A 33 -5.73 -22.91 -20.75
CA GLU A 33 -6.78 -22.78 -21.78
C GLU A 33 -8.19 -22.82 -21.18
N LEU A 34 -8.38 -23.54 -20.05
CA LEU A 34 -9.65 -23.63 -19.35
C LEU A 34 -10.15 -22.27 -18.82
N TYR A 35 -9.23 -21.34 -18.52
CA TYR A 35 -9.64 -19.99 -18.12
C TYR A 35 -10.37 -19.24 -19.23
N ALA A 36 -9.97 -19.43 -20.49
CA ALA A 36 -10.66 -18.85 -21.64
C ALA A 36 -11.95 -19.65 -21.95
N GLU A 37 -11.91 -20.97 -21.90
CA GLU A 37 -13.07 -21.84 -22.16
C GLU A 37 -14.24 -21.53 -21.22
N TYR A 38 -13.98 -21.35 -19.92
CA TYR A 38 -15.00 -21.05 -18.93
C TYR A 38 -15.21 -19.53 -18.70
N ASP A 39 -14.63 -18.68 -19.54
CA ASP A 39 -14.70 -17.20 -19.39
C ASP A 39 -14.39 -16.71 -17.99
N VAL A 40 -13.34 -17.28 -17.35
CA VAL A 40 -12.95 -16.95 -15.99
C VAL A 40 -12.34 -15.55 -15.94
N LYS A 41 -12.91 -14.68 -15.14
CA LYS A 41 -12.42 -13.29 -14.93
C LYS A 41 -11.23 -13.30 -13.96
N ARG A 42 -10.04 -13.66 -14.44
CA ARG A 42 -8.82 -13.73 -13.61
C ARG A 42 -8.50 -12.37 -12.98
N GLY A 43 -8.29 -12.37 -11.64
CA GLY A 43 -8.11 -11.13 -10.89
C GLY A 43 -9.35 -10.21 -10.92
N LEU A 44 -10.53 -10.78 -11.14
CA LEU A 44 -11.81 -10.06 -11.31
C LEU A 44 -11.75 -9.01 -12.42
N ARG A 45 -11.11 -9.37 -13.56
CA ARG A 45 -11.02 -8.52 -14.76
C ARG A 45 -11.38 -9.28 -16.02
N ASP A 46 -12.08 -8.60 -16.92
CA ASP A 46 -12.34 -9.07 -18.27
C ASP A 46 -11.05 -9.13 -19.11
N ALA A 47 -11.10 -9.81 -20.26
CA ALA A 47 -9.99 -9.87 -21.20
C ALA A 47 -9.54 -8.50 -21.71
N ASN A 48 -10.44 -7.51 -21.75
CA ASN A 48 -10.15 -6.11 -22.11
C ASN A 48 -9.61 -5.28 -20.92
N GLY A 49 -9.39 -5.89 -19.73
CA GLY A 49 -8.88 -5.26 -18.52
C GLY A 49 -9.94 -4.52 -17.70
N LYS A 50 -11.24 -4.53 -18.07
CA LYS A 50 -12.30 -3.93 -17.27
C LYS A 50 -12.53 -4.75 -15.98
N GLY A 51 -12.60 -4.07 -14.83
CA GLY A 51 -12.94 -4.71 -13.55
C GLY A 51 -14.38 -5.22 -13.52
N VAL A 52 -14.59 -6.37 -12.87
CA VAL A 52 -15.93 -6.86 -12.54
C VAL A 52 -16.54 -5.95 -11.47
N LEU A 53 -17.75 -5.47 -11.69
CA LEU A 53 -18.47 -4.67 -10.69
C LEU A 53 -18.96 -5.59 -9.58
N THR A 54 -18.40 -5.41 -8.38
CA THR A 54 -18.66 -6.27 -7.21
C THR A 54 -19.36 -5.57 -6.07
N GLY A 55 -19.43 -4.23 -6.07
CA GLY A 55 -20.06 -3.44 -5.03
C GLY A 55 -20.30 -2.01 -5.43
N LEU A 56 -20.92 -1.25 -4.54
CA LEU A 56 -21.14 0.18 -4.65
C LEU A 56 -20.45 0.87 -3.49
N THR A 57 -19.99 2.11 -3.70
CA THR A 57 -19.38 2.93 -2.65
C THR A 57 -19.61 4.41 -2.94
N GLU A 58 -19.73 5.20 -1.89
CA GLU A 58 -19.72 6.68 -1.97
C GLU A 58 -18.36 7.27 -1.52
N ILE A 59 -17.44 6.43 -1.01
CA ILE A 59 -16.20 6.88 -0.38
C ILE A 59 -15.20 7.44 -1.38
N ALA A 60 -15.05 6.77 -2.54
CA ALA A 60 -14.10 7.24 -3.55
C ALA A 60 -14.50 6.84 -4.97
N ASP A 61 -14.21 7.74 -5.92
CA ASP A 61 -14.32 7.46 -7.35
C ASP A 61 -12.96 7.61 -8.04
N VAL A 62 -12.61 6.60 -8.85
CA VAL A 62 -11.32 6.48 -9.55
C VAL A 62 -11.59 6.48 -11.04
N VAL A 63 -11.39 7.61 -11.69
CA VAL A 63 -11.77 7.84 -13.09
C VAL A 63 -10.51 7.94 -13.97
N GLY A 64 -10.38 7.05 -14.96
CA GLY A 64 -9.32 7.07 -15.98
C GLY A 64 -9.87 7.00 -17.40
N THR A 65 -11.20 7.02 -17.55
CA THR A 65 -11.87 6.96 -18.86
C THR A 65 -13.15 7.78 -18.84
N LYS A 66 -13.51 8.36 -19.98
CA LYS A 66 -14.79 9.06 -20.22
C LYS A 66 -15.55 8.42 -21.39
N ILE A 67 -16.81 8.77 -21.54
CA ILE A 67 -17.61 8.36 -22.71
C ILE A 67 -17.66 9.54 -23.68
N GLU A 68 -17.17 9.34 -24.92
CA GLU A 68 -17.32 10.26 -26.05
C GLU A 68 -18.02 9.52 -27.20
N ASP A 69 -19.10 10.08 -27.71
CA ASP A 69 -19.92 9.50 -28.77
C ASP A 69 -20.32 8.02 -28.53
N GLY A 70 -20.59 7.67 -27.27
CA GLY A 70 -20.96 6.32 -26.87
C GLY A 70 -19.79 5.34 -26.75
N VAL A 71 -18.56 5.79 -27.02
CA VAL A 71 -17.32 5.00 -26.91
C VAL A 71 -16.54 5.39 -25.66
N ARG A 72 -16.01 4.39 -24.95
CA ARG A 72 -15.12 4.62 -23.80
C ARG A 72 -13.72 4.97 -24.29
N VAL A 73 -13.27 6.19 -23.98
CA VAL A 73 -11.94 6.70 -24.32
C VAL A 73 -11.14 7.01 -23.06
N PRO A 74 -9.80 6.92 -23.08
CA PRO A 74 -8.94 7.41 -22.01
C PRO A 74 -9.18 8.89 -21.72
N CYS A 75 -8.92 9.31 -20.51
CA CYS A 75 -8.90 10.72 -20.11
C CYS A 75 -7.88 10.92 -18.99
N ASP A 76 -7.56 12.18 -18.70
CA ASP A 76 -6.80 12.54 -17.52
C ASP A 76 -7.40 11.89 -16.27
N GLY A 77 -6.55 11.25 -15.49
CA GLY A 77 -6.96 10.58 -14.28
C GLY A 77 -7.56 11.54 -13.26
N LYS A 78 -8.66 11.13 -12.64
CA LYS A 78 -9.28 11.84 -11.53
C LYS A 78 -9.48 10.90 -10.36
N LEU A 79 -9.34 11.44 -9.17
CA LEU A 79 -9.60 10.76 -7.92
C LEU A 79 -10.47 11.68 -7.06
N TYR A 80 -11.60 11.15 -6.63
CA TYR A 80 -12.51 11.87 -5.75
C TYR A 80 -12.59 11.15 -4.40
N TYR A 81 -12.56 11.91 -3.31
CA TYR A 81 -12.86 11.47 -1.97
C TYR A 81 -14.19 12.05 -1.55
N GLN A 82 -15.21 11.22 -1.32
CA GLN A 82 -16.58 11.67 -1.00
C GLN A 82 -17.09 12.76 -1.97
N GLY A 83 -16.75 12.61 -3.27
CA GLY A 83 -17.12 13.56 -4.31
C GLY A 83 -16.20 14.76 -4.50
N TYR A 84 -15.24 15.02 -3.61
CA TYR A 84 -14.26 16.11 -3.74
C TYR A 84 -13.05 15.69 -4.56
N ASP A 85 -12.67 16.47 -5.56
CA ASP A 85 -11.46 16.21 -6.38
C ASP A 85 -10.20 16.34 -5.52
N VAL A 86 -9.35 15.31 -5.54
CA VAL A 86 -8.11 15.27 -4.74
C VAL A 86 -7.14 16.40 -5.09
N LYS A 87 -7.13 16.88 -6.35
CA LYS A 87 -6.31 18.03 -6.76
C LYS A 87 -6.78 19.33 -6.07
N GLU A 88 -8.10 19.53 -6.00
CA GLU A 88 -8.69 20.68 -5.32
C GLU A 88 -8.45 20.61 -3.81
N LEU A 89 -8.65 19.44 -3.20
CA LEU A 89 -8.34 19.21 -1.79
C LEU A 89 -6.88 19.57 -1.48
N VAL A 90 -5.92 19.00 -2.20
CA VAL A 90 -4.49 19.26 -1.96
C VAL A 90 -4.14 20.73 -2.19
N SER A 91 -4.69 21.36 -3.22
CA SER A 91 -4.47 22.79 -3.48
C SER A 91 -4.96 23.66 -2.31
N SER A 92 -6.08 23.30 -1.67
CA SER A 92 -6.61 24.00 -0.51
C SER A 92 -5.74 23.88 0.75
N TYR A 93 -4.91 22.82 0.79
CA TYR A 93 -4.02 22.54 1.93
C TYR A 93 -2.63 23.19 1.82
N ALA A 94 -2.31 23.91 0.75
CA ALA A 94 -0.96 24.45 0.50
C ALA A 94 -0.36 25.16 1.71
N ASN A 95 -1.15 25.98 2.41
CA ASN A 95 -0.74 26.77 3.58
C ASN A 95 -1.44 26.33 4.89
N ARG A 96 -1.92 25.08 4.96
CA ARG A 96 -2.67 24.55 6.11
C ARG A 96 -1.97 23.33 6.68
N ARG A 97 -2.02 23.14 7.98
CA ARG A 97 -1.61 21.90 8.68
C ARG A 97 -2.80 20.97 8.78
N TYR A 98 -2.54 19.72 9.12
CA TYR A 98 -3.56 18.69 9.38
C TYR A 98 -4.38 18.29 8.15
N ALA A 99 -3.77 18.26 6.97
CA ALA A 99 -4.45 17.85 5.75
C ALA A 99 -4.88 16.37 5.81
N PHE A 100 -4.03 15.51 6.35
CA PHE A 100 -4.36 14.09 6.53
C PHE A 100 -5.51 13.87 7.51
N GLU A 101 -5.53 14.59 8.62
CA GLU A 101 -6.61 14.52 9.61
C GLU A 101 -7.94 15.01 9.03
N GLU A 102 -7.93 16.08 8.24
CA GLU A 102 -9.13 16.59 7.57
C GLU A 102 -9.66 15.62 6.51
N VAL A 103 -8.78 15.02 5.72
CA VAL A 103 -9.17 13.97 4.75
C VAL A 103 -9.63 12.70 5.45
N THR A 104 -9.03 12.33 6.58
CA THR A 104 -9.51 11.22 7.40
C THR A 104 -10.93 11.47 7.89
N TYR A 105 -11.22 12.69 8.35
CA TYR A 105 -12.59 13.08 8.73
C TYR A 105 -13.55 12.96 7.53
N LEU A 106 -13.16 13.54 6.38
CA LEU A 106 -13.96 13.48 5.15
C LEU A 106 -14.33 12.04 4.77
N LEU A 107 -13.34 11.14 4.73
CA LEU A 107 -13.55 9.74 4.36
C LEU A 107 -14.49 9.00 5.33
N LEU A 108 -14.39 9.29 6.63
CA LEU A 108 -15.19 8.61 7.67
C LEU A 108 -16.62 9.16 7.80
N PHE A 109 -16.83 10.44 7.52
CA PHE A 109 -18.10 11.12 7.85
C PHE A 109 -18.82 11.73 6.63
N GLY A 110 -18.24 11.63 5.43
CA GLY A 110 -18.91 11.93 4.18
C GLY A 110 -18.85 13.38 3.73
N ASP A 111 -18.38 14.31 4.55
CA ASP A 111 -18.27 15.73 4.19
C ASP A 111 -17.07 16.40 4.91
N LEU A 112 -16.63 17.56 4.39
CA LEU A 112 -15.57 18.33 4.99
C LEU A 112 -15.98 18.91 6.34
N PRO A 113 -15.11 18.85 7.37
CA PRO A 113 -15.43 19.40 8.68
C PRO A 113 -15.40 20.94 8.67
N ASN A 114 -16.28 21.57 9.41
CA ASN A 114 -16.05 22.95 9.81
C ASN A 114 -14.89 23.03 10.83
N ARG A 115 -14.42 24.27 11.14
CA ARG A 115 -13.28 24.45 12.04
C ARG A 115 -13.45 23.81 13.42
N GLN A 116 -14.64 23.87 13.99
CA GLN A 116 -14.92 23.29 15.31
C GLN A 116 -14.88 21.76 15.25
N GLN A 117 -15.49 21.17 14.22
CA GLN A 117 -15.48 19.72 13.99
C GLN A 117 -14.07 19.21 13.78
N LEU A 118 -13.27 19.89 12.94
CA LEU A 118 -11.88 19.51 12.69
C LEU A 118 -11.05 19.56 13.98
N ASN A 119 -11.14 20.65 14.76
CA ASN A 119 -10.40 20.75 16.02
C ASN A 119 -10.81 19.64 17.01
N SER A 120 -12.10 19.35 17.14
CA SER A 120 -12.59 18.28 17.99
C SER A 120 -12.08 16.91 17.55
N PHE A 121 -12.07 16.65 16.24
CA PHE A 121 -11.58 15.41 15.66
C PHE A 121 -10.07 15.24 15.87
N ILE A 122 -9.27 16.28 15.62
CA ILE A 122 -7.83 16.29 15.88
C ILE A 122 -7.54 15.98 17.36
N ASN A 123 -8.27 16.59 18.27
CA ASN A 123 -8.12 16.33 19.71
C ASN A 123 -8.44 14.87 20.08
N ILE A 124 -9.47 14.27 19.47
CA ILE A 124 -9.79 12.87 19.66
C ILE A 124 -8.62 12.01 19.16
N LEU A 125 -8.14 12.21 17.93
CA LEU A 125 -7.03 11.43 17.38
C LEU A 125 -5.78 11.53 18.24
N LYS A 126 -5.41 12.75 18.69
CA LYS A 126 -4.27 13.01 19.57
C LYS A 126 -4.41 12.29 20.92
N SER A 127 -5.61 12.20 21.48
CA SER A 127 -5.86 11.46 22.72
C SER A 127 -5.67 9.94 22.56
N LEU A 128 -5.77 9.43 21.33
CA LEU A 128 -5.63 8.01 20.99
C LEU A 128 -4.21 7.63 20.53
N GLN A 129 -3.31 8.60 20.37
CA GLN A 129 -1.90 8.39 20.01
C GLN A 129 -1.07 7.95 21.23
N GLU A 130 -1.49 6.85 21.84
CA GLU A 130 -0.80 6.31 23.00
C GLU A 130 -0.77 4.77 22.94
N LEU A 131 0.37 4.21 23.29
CA LEU A 131 0.58 2.77 23.51
C LEU A 131 1.04 2.54 24.94
N SER A 132 0.45 1.57 25.64
CA SER A 132 0.92 1.23 26.98
C SER A 132 2.38 0.73 26.93
N GLY A 133 3.16 1.03 27.96
CA GLY A 133 4.54 0.54 28.06
C GLY A 133 4.63 -0.99 28.00
N TYR A 134 3.62 -1.69 28.51
CA TYR A 134 3.51 -3.14 28.39
C TYR A 134 3.36 -3.60 26.94
N PHE A 135 2.51 -2.93 26.15
CA PHE A 135 2.35 -3.25 24.74
C PHE A 135 3.65 -3.03 23.94
N VAL A 136 4.34 -1.91 24.17
CA VAL A 136 5.62 -1.62 23.52
C VAL A 136 6.65 -2.69 23.87
N ARG A 137 6.83 -3.02 25.17
CA ARG A 137 7.80 -3.99 25.65
C ARG A 137 7.49 -5.42 25.18
N ASP A 138 6.25 -5.86 25.37
CA ASP A 138 5.87 -7.28 25.25
C ASP A 138 5.43 -7.67 23.85
N VAL A 139 5.01 -6.71 23.02
CA VAL A 139 4.56 -6.96 21.64
C VAL A 139 5.59 -6.46 20.64
N ILE A 140 5.94 -5.17 20.67
CA ILE A 140 6.82 -4.58 19.65
C ILE A 140 8.27 -5.02 19.86
N MET A 141 8.79 -4.92 21.07
CA MET A 141 10.22 -5.16 21.35
C MET A 141 10.58 -6.65 21.47
N LYS A 142 9.63 -7.53 21.75
CA LYS A 142 9.91 -8.95 22.01
C LYS A 142 10.24 -9.77 20.75
N ALA A 143 9.72 -9.38 19.60
CA ALA A 143 9.91 -10.07 18.32
C ALA A 143 10.07 -9.06 17.17
N PRO A 144 11.13 -8.24 17.18
CA PRO A 144 11.38 -7.29 16.10
C PRO A 144 11.65 -8.05 14.79
N SER A 145 11.21 -7.48 13.67
CA SER A 145 11.30 -8.09 12.36
C SER A 145 11.79 -7.07 11.33
N ALA A 146 12.65 -7.51 10.40
CA ALA A 146 13.02 -6.73 9.23
C ALA A 146 11.80 -6.39 8.35
N ASN A 147 10.78 -7.25 8.37
CA ASN A 147 9.52 -6.99 7.70
C ASN A 147 8.58 -6.22 8.63
N ILE A 148 8.66 -4.89 8.58
CA ILE A 148 7.83 -4.01 9.44
C ILE A 148 6.33 -4.20 9.14
N MET A 149 5.92 -4.49 7.89
CA MET A 149 4.52 -4.78 7.57
C MET A 149 4.00 -6.02 8.31
N ASN A 150 4.82 -7.08 8.42
CA ASN A 150 4.47 -8.25 9.21
C ASN A 150 4.41 -7.89 10.71
N GLY A 151 5.36 -7.10 11.21
CA GLY A 151 5.36 -6.57 12.58
C GLY A 151 4.08 -5.77 12.86
N LEU A 152 3.71 -4.86 11.96
CA LEU A 152 2.50 -4.04 12.06
C LEU A 152 1.24 -4.89 12.12
N GLN A 153 1.13 -5.90 11.25
CA GLN A 153 0.00 -6.83 11.23
C GLN A 153 -0.13 -7.60 12.55
N ARG A 154 0.97 -8.14 13.09
CA ARG A 154 0.98 -8.81 14.40
C ARG A 154 0.56 -7.88 15.52
N CYS A 155 1.05 -6.64 15.53
CA CYS A 155 0.68 -5.64 16.52
C CYS A 155 -0.82 -5.32 16.45
N VAL A 156 -1.39 -5.17 15.26
CA VAL A 156 -2.83 -4.93 15.08
C VAL A 156 -3.64 -6.10 15.65
N LEU A 157 -3.28 -7.35 15.35
CA LEU A 157 -3.94 -8.52 15.92
C LEU A 157 -3.81 -8.57 17.46
N MET A 158 -2.67 -8.18 18.00
CA MET A 158 -2.49 -8.13 19.46
C MET A 158 -3.31 -7.05 20.15
N LEU A 159 -3.65 -5.93 19.46
CA LEU A 159 -4.55 -4.91 20.02
C LEU A 159 -5.92 -5.47 20.38
N TYR A 160 -6.38 -6.53 19.69
CA TYR A 160 -7.60 -7.26 20.03
C TYR A 160 -7.64 -7.67 21.53
N SER A 161 -6.52 -8.20 22.05
CA SER A 161 -6.43 -8.67 23.45
C SER A 161 -6.40 -7.52 24.47
N TYR A 162 -6.27 -6.28 24.04
CA TYR A 162 -6.27 -5.08 24.87
C TYR A 162 -7.58 -4.28 24.76
N ASP A 163 -8.55 -4.77 23.96
CA ASP A 163 -9.87 -4.16 23.81
C ASP A 163 -10.88 -4.91 24.69
N GLU A 164 -11.73 -4.17 25.43
CA GLU A 164 -12.79 -4.75 26.25
C GLU A 164 -13.96 -5.32 25.43
N LYS A 165 -14.13 -4.86 24.17
CA LYS A 165 -15.22 -5.25 23.27
C LYS A 165 -14.69 -5.56 21.86
N PRO A 166 -13.73 -6.50 21.72
CA PRO A 166 -13.08 -6.72 20.45
C PRO A 166 -14.01 -7.26 19.36
N ASP A 167 -14.97 -8.11 19.71
CA ASP A 167 -15.92 -8.78 18.80
C ASP A 167 -17.19 -7.98 18.50
N ASP A 168 -17.40 -6.85 19.18
CA ASP A 168 -18.57 -6.01 18.95
C ASP A 168 -18.42 -5.23 17.65
N ILE A 169 -19.16 -5.67 16.61
CA ILE A 169 -19.17 -5.06 15.28
C ILE A 169 -20.24 -3.98 15.11
N ALA A 170 -20.89 -3.52 16.19
CA ALA A 170 -21.77 -2.37 16.11
C ALA A 170 -21.00 -1.12 15.65
N VAL A 171 -21.60 -0.33 14.78
CA VAL A 171 -20.97 0.84 14.14
C VAL A 171 -20.27 1.77 15.15
N PRO A 172 -20.85 2.13 16.31
CA PRO A 172 -20.14 2.98 17.29
C PRO A 172 -18.85 2.36 17.82
N ASN A 173 -18.83 1.04 18.05
CA ASN A 173 -17.63 0.35 18.53
C ASN A 173 -16.58 0.21 17.44
N VAL A 174 -17.00 -0.13 16.21
CA VAL A 174 -16.08 -0.19 15.05
C VAL A 174 -15.46 1.17 14.76
N LEU A 175 -16.22 2.26 14.85
CA LEU A 175 -15.68 3.63 14.73
C LEU A 175 -14.63 3.90 15.81
N ARG A 176 -14.91 3.59 17.08
CA ARG A 176 -13.95 3.72 18.19
C ARG A 176 -12.66 2.95 17.90
N GLN A 177 -12.77 1.67 17.50
CA GLN A 177 -11.63 0.82 17.16
C GLN A 177 -10.83 1.38 15.98
N SER A 178 -11.51 1.86 14.95
CA SER A 178 -10.90 2.48 13.76
C SER A 178 -10.09 3.71 14.14
N LEU A 179 -10.66 4.63 14.91
CA LEU A 179 -9.96 5.85 15.37
C LEU A 179 -8.74 5.51 16.24
N GLN A 180 -8.85 4.49 17.10
CA GLN A 180 -7.70 4.01 17.88
C GLN A 180 -6.59 3.50 17.00
N MET A 181 -6.88 2.72 15.95
CA MET A 181 -5.87 2.21 15.03
C MET A 181 -5.26 3.32 14.18
N ILE A 182 -6.07 4.28 13.68
CA ILE A 182 -5.57 5.47 12.95
C ILE A 182 -4.55 6.22 13.81
N GLY A 183 -4.84 6.43 15.10
CA GLY A 183 -3.91 7.09 16.02
C GLY A 183 -2.67 6.27 16.37
N LYS A 184 -2.78 4.94 16.45
CA LYS A 184 -1.70 4.04 16.94
C LYS A 184 -0.77 3.51 15.86
N LEU A 185 -1.22 3.37 14.61
CA LEU A 185 -0.40 2.81 13.54
C LEU A 185 0.91 3.58 13.28
N PRO A 186 0.95 4.93 13.32
CA PRO A 186 2.20 5.68 13.23
C PRO A 186 3.21 5.27 14.30
N LEU A 187 2.77 5.16 15.56
CA LEU A 187 3.62 4.77 16.68
C LEU A 187 4.14 3.34 16.51
N ILE A 188 3.23 2.40 16.22
CA ILE A 188 3.58 0.99 16.02
C ILE A 188 4.62 0.84 14.91
N SER A 189 4.45 1.56 13.80
CA SER A 189 5.37 1.50 12.66
C SER A 189 6.76 2.01 13.01
N VAL A 190 6.84 3.20 13.61
CA VAL A 190 8.13 3.83 13.96
C VAL A 190 8.83 3.05 15.09
N TYR A 191 8.09 2.64 16.12
CA TYR A 191 8.68 1.87 17.22
C TYR A 191 9.15 0.48 16.77
N SER A 192 8.40 -0.18 15.86
CA SER A 192 8.83 -1.45 15.28
C SER A 192 10.12 -1.29 14.48
N TYR A 193 10.28 -0.19 13.75
CA TYR A 193 11.51 0.12 13.02
C TYR A 193 12.69 0.34 13.99
N HIS A 194 12.52 1.17 15.03
CA HIS A 194 13.58 1.39 16.02
C HIS A 194 13.94 0.11 16.78
N ALA A 195 12.96 -0.71 17.14
CA ALA A 195 13.22 -2.02 17.75
C ALA A 195 14.00 -2.94 16.81
N TYR A 196 13.63 -2.99 15.52
CA TYR A 196 14.36 -3.75 14.51
C TYR A 196 15.83 -3.28 14.40
N ARG A 197 16.06 -1.97 14.29
CA ARG A 197 17.42 -1.40 14.20
C ARG A 197 18.24 -1.70 15.45
N HIS A 198 17.63 -1.57 16.62
CA HIS A 198 18.30 -1.87 17.88
C HIS A 198 18.73 -3.34 17.98
N PHE A 199 17.81 -4.28 17.77
CA PHE A 199 18.09 -5.70 18.00
C PHE A 199 18.94 -6.36 16.89
N HIS A 200 18.83 -5.89 15.64
CA HIS A 200 19.55 -6.50 14.53
C HIS A 200 20.83 -5.78 14.14
N TYR A 201 20.96 -4.49 14.46
CA TYR A 201 22.13 -3.67 14.08
C TYR A 201 22.84 -3.04 15.27
N GLY A 202 22.37 -3.23 16.50
CA GLY A 202 23.01 -2.68 17.71
C GLY A 202 22.88 -1.16 17.85
N GLU A 203 21.96 -0.52 17.14
CA GLU A 203 21.72 0.91 17.26
C GLU A 203 21.04 1.26 18.59
N ASN A 204 21.16 2.51 19.02
CA ASN A 204 20.47 2.96 20.22
C ASN A 204 18.95 2.90 20.05
N LEU A 205 18.27 2.28 21.02
CA LEU A 205 16.81 2.26 21.03
C LEU A 205 16.28 3.64 21.39
N VAL A 206 15.56 4.27 20.47
CA VAL A 206 14.89 5.55 20.69
C VAL A 206 13.38 5.35 20.59
N ILE A 207 12.68 5.52 21.71
CA ILE A 207 11.21 5.52 21.77
C ILE A 207 10.79 6.92 22.19
N ARG A 208 10.31 7.69 21.24
CA ARG A 208 9.88 9.07 21.45
C ARG A 208 8.35 9.15 21.38
N THR A 209 7.75 9.74 22.40
CA THR A 209 6.31 9.93 22.45
C THR A 209 5.86 11.00 21.46
N PRO A 210 4.66 10.88 20.86
CA PRO A 210 4.08 11.92 20.02
C PRO A 210 3.91 13.24 20.80
N ASP A 211 4.15 14.34 20.12
CA ASP A 211 3.84 15.66 20.62
C ASP A 211 2.38 16.02 20.28
N LYS A 212 1.61 16.43 21.27
CA LYS A 212 0.18 16.77 21.11
C LYS A 212 -0.06 18.05 20.31
N GLU A 213 0.96 18.87 20.10
CA GLU A 213 0.86 20.09 19.28
C GLU A 213 1.19 19.82 17.80
N MET A 214 1.66 18.61 17.48
CA MET A 214 2.05 18.18 16.14
C MET A 214 0.94 17.42 15.41
N SER A 215 0.95 17.50 14.07
CA SER A 215 0.13 16.64 13.20
C SER A 215 0.68 15.22 13.13
N THR A 216 -0.05 14.29 12.52
CA THR A 216 0.40 12.92 12.28
C THR A 216 1.70 12.89 11.47
N ALA A 217 1.81 13.67 10.40
CA ALA A 217 3.02 13.77 9.58
C ALA A 217 4.22 14.30 10.36
N GLU A 218 4.04 15.38 11.13
CA GLU A 218 5.08 15.95 11.97
C GLU A 218 5.54 14.96 13.03
N ASN A 219 4.61 14.28 13.69
CA ASN A 219 4.92 13.26 14.69
C ASN A 219 5.69 12.07 14.11
N ILE A 220 5.37 11.61 12.89
CA ILE A 220 6.14 10.56 12.23
C ILE A 220 7.60 10.99 12.04
N LEU A 221 7.84 12.19 11.51
CA LEU A 221 9.20 12.71 11.30
C LEU A 221 9.96 12.91 12.63
N GLN A 222 9.30 13.50 13.62
CA GLN A 222 9.86 13.74 14.94
C GLN A 222 10.22 12.44 15.66
N MET A 223 9.36 11.42 15.62
CA MET A 223 9.62 10.14 16.26
C MET A 223 10.69 9.31 15.53
N LEU A 224 10.77 9.42 14.21
CA LEU A 224 11.68 8.63 13.39
C LEU A 224 13.12 9.14 13.47
N ARG A 225 13.31 10.46 13.50
CA ARG A 225 14.65 11.09 13.46
C ARG A 225 15.28 11.17 14.84
N LEU A 226 16.58 10.85 14.91
CA LEU A 226 17.31 10.86 16.19
C LEU A 226 17.36 12.25 16.85
N ASP A 227 17.45 13.32 16.07
CA ASP A 227 17.41 14.71 16.55
C ASP A 227 15.99 15.28 16.69
N GLY A 228 14.99 14.58 16.12
CA GLY A 228 13.58 15.01 16.12
C GLY A 228 13.29 16.24 15.27
N LYS A 229 14.21 16.68 14.41
CA LYS A 229 14.07 17.93 13.63
C LYS A 229 13.56 17.66 12.23
N PHE A 230 12.77 18.58 11.71
CA PHE A 230 12.27 18.59 10.33
C PHE A 230 11.97 20.03 9.89
N THR A 231 11.88 20.26 8.58
CA THR A 231 11.46 21.55 8.02
C THR A 231 9.95 21.58 7.82
N GLU A 232 9.38 22.77 7.66
CA GLU A 232 7.95 22.91 7.34
C GLU A 232 7.61 22.24 6.00
N LEU A 233 8.51 22.32 5.02
CA LEU A 233 8.30 21.65 3.73
C LEU A 233 8.31 20.14 3.87
N GLU A 234 9.24 19.56 4.63
CA GLU A 234 9.27 18.11 4.90
C GLU A 234 7.97 17.62 5.53
N ALA A 235 7.48 18.33 6.55
CA ALA A 235 6.21 18.00 7.19
C ALA A 235 5.03 18.10 6.22
N LYS A 236 5.00 19.16 5.41
CA LYS A 236 3.98 19.38 4.38
C LYS A 236 3.99 18.27 3.33
N VAL A 237 5.16 17.90 2.81
CA VAL A 237 5.30 16.86 1.79
C VAL A 237 4.83 15.53 2.32
N LEU A 238 5.16 15.17 3.56
CA LEU A 238 4.66 13.94 4.17
C LEU A 238 3.15 13.99 4.40
N ASP A 239 2.61 15.11 4.90
CA ASP A 239 1.17 15.31 5.12
C ASP A 239 0.37 15.10 3.81
N ILE A 240 0.84 15.70 2.71
CA ILE A 240 0.24 15.50 1.38
C ILE A 240 0.41 14.06 0.88
N ALA A 241 1.57 13.44 1.08
CA ALA A 241 1.76 12.04 0.72
C ALA A 241 0.76 11.13 1.45
N LEU A 242 0.48 11.39 2.74
CA LEU A 242 -0.54 10.68 3.50
C LEU A 242 -1.95 10.93 2.91
N VAL A 243 -2.30 12.15 2.50
CA VAL A 243 -3.57 12.43 1.81
C VAL A 243 -3.70 11.61 0.54
N LEU A 244 -2.66 11.56 -0.31
CA LEU A 244 -2.69 10.86 -1.59
C LEU A 244 -2.78 9.33 -1.47
N HIS A 245 -2.34 8.79 -0.35
CA HIS A 245 -2.39 7.34 -0.09
C HIS A 245 -3.64 6.92 0.69
N ALA A 246 -4.41 7.85 1.25
CA ALA A 246 -5.52 7.57 2.17
C ALA A 246 -6.59 6.66 1.57
N GLU A 247 -6.92 6.82 0.27
CA GLU A 247 -7.94 6.02 -0.39
C GLU A 247 -7.66 5.86 -1.89
N HIS A 248 -8.18 4.78 -2.50
CA HIS A 248 -8.08 4.54 -3.95
C HIS A 248 -9.15 3.58 -4.49
N GLY A 249 -10.36 3.69 -4.00
CA GLY A 249 -11.53 2.93 -4.44
C GLY A 249 -11.65 1.53 -3.83
N GLY A 250 -12.89 1.07 -3.69
CA GLY A 250 -13.24 -0.23 -3.10
C GLY A 250 -12.66 -1.45 -3.84
N GLY A 251 -12.32 -1.30 -5.12
CA GLY A 251 -11.66 -2.34 -5.93
C GLY A 251 -10.14 -2.47 -5.74
N ASN A 252 -9.51 -1.61 -4.95
CA ASN A 252 -8.11 -1.78 -4.56
C ASN A 252 -7.94 -3.08 -3.76
N ASN A 253 -6.87 -3.84 -4.00
CA ASN A 253 -6.70 -5.18 -3.45
C ASN A 253 -6.86 -5.23 -1.93
N SER A 254 -6.25 -4.31 -1.19
CA SER A 254 -6.33 -4.28 0.27
C SER A 254 -7.70 -3.82 0.76
N THR A 255 -8.34 -2.88 0.07
CA THR A 255 -9.72 -2.43 0.36
C THR A 255 -10.72 -3.54 0.04
N PHE A 256 -10.58 -4.22 -1.10
CA PHE A 256 -11.43 -5.36 -1.44
C PHE A 256 -11.27 -6.52 -0.46
N THR A 257 -10.05 -6.80 0.01
CA THR A 257 -9.81 -7.77 1.09
C THR A 257 -10.54 -7.35 2.36
N ASN A 258 -10.54 -6.06 2.70
CA ASN A 258 -11.29 -5.53 3.83
C ASN A 258 -12.80 -5.80 3.70
N HIS A 259 -13.39 -5.56 2.52
CA HIS A 259 -14.79 -5.88 2.22
C HIS A 259 -15.07 -7.38 2.39
N VAL A 260 -14.23 -8.25 1.79
CA VAL A 260 -14.39 -9.71 1.88
C VAL A 260 -14.41 -10.17 3.33
N VAL A 261 -13.45 -9.73 4.12
CA VAL A 261 -13.31 -10.16 5.52
C VAL A 261 -14.40 -9.52 6.39
N THR A 262 -14.74 -8.24 6.17
CA THR A 262 -15.85 -7.56 6.87
C THR A 262 -17.19 -8.23 6.61
N SER A 263 -17.45 -8.67 5.37
CA SER A 263 -18.71 -9.32 4.99
C SER A 263 -18.95 -10.66 5.70
N SER A 264 -17.90 -11.26 6.28
CA SER A 264 -18.01 -12.48 7.09
C SER A 264 -18.45 -12.22 8.54
N GLY A 265 -18.53 -10.96 8.96
CA GLY A 265 -18.87 -10.59 10.34
C GLY A 265 -17.69 -10.66 11.32
N THR A 266 -16.45 -10.63 10.83
CA THR A 266 -15.24 -10.67 11.67
C THR A 266 -15.04 -9.38 12.47
N ASP A 267 -14.18 -9.45 13.49
CA ASP A 267 -13.74 -8.31 14.28
C ASP A 267 -12.93 -7.29 13.45
N THR A 268 -12.77 -6.07 13.99
CA THR A 268 -12.10 -4.98 13.28
C THR A 268 -10.59 -5.20 13.15
N TYR A 269 -9.96 -5.82 14.15
CA TYR A 269 -8.50 -6.05 14.13
C TYR A 269 -8.12 -7.07 13.06
N SER A 270 -8.90 -8.15 12.92
CA SER A 270 -8.72 -9.16 11.86
C SER A 270 -8.94 -8.55 10.47
N ALA A 271 -9.96 -7.70 10.29
CA ALA A 271 -10.22 -7.05 9.01
C ALA A 271 -9.06 -6.11 8.60
N VAL A 272 -8.56 -5.30 9.54
CA VAL A 272 -7.42 -4.40 9.29
C VAL A 272 -6.13 -5.20 9.09
N ALA A 273 -5.86 -6.24 9.86
CA ALA A 273 -4.69 -7.10 9.68
C ALA A 273 -4.68 -7.76 8.29
N ALA A 274 -5.84 -8.24 7.81
CA ALA A 274 -5.97 -8.79 6.45
C ALA A 274 -5.72 -7.72 5.38
N SER A 275 -6.19 -6.50 5.60
CA SER A 275 -5.93 -5.36 4.72
C SER A 275 -4.44 -5.02 4.64
N ILE A 276 -3.74 -5.00 5.79
CA ILE A 276 -2.28 -4.81 5.86
C ILE A 276 -1.56 -5.92 5.11
N ALA A 277 -1.95 -7.19 5.30
CA ALA A 277 -1.34 -8.34 4.63
C ALA A 277 -1.45 -8.28 3.11
N SER A 278 -2.53 -7.71 2.59
CA SER A 278 -2.81 -7.59 1.15
C SER A 278 -2.35 -6.27 0.52
N LEU A 279 -1.84 -5.33 1.33
CA LEU A 279 -1.26 -4.08 0.83
C LEU A 279 0.18 -4.33 0.34
N LYS A 280 0.42 -4.06 -0.93
CA LYS A 280 1.76 -4.04 -1.53
C LYS A 280 1.94 -2.75 -2.31
N GLY A 281 2.95 -1.97 -1.95
CA GLY A 281 3.44 -0.85 -2.75
C GLY A 281 4.58 -1.29 -3.67
N ALA A 282 4.72 -0.65 -4.81
CA ALA A 282 5.84 -0.85 -5.72
C ALA A 282 7.01 0.12 -5.46
N ASN A 283 6.86 1.09 -4.56
CA ASN A 283 7.82 2.16 -4.29
C ASN A 283 9.23 1.65 -3.93
N LEU A 284 9.35 0.58 -3.14
CA LEU A 284 10.63 -0.06 -2.85
C LEU A 284 11.27 -0.65 -4.13
N LYS A 285 10.48 -1.31 -4.97
CA LYS A 285 10.96 -1.84 -6.26
C LYS A 285 11.38 -0.73 -7.22
N VAL A 286 10.68 0.39 -7.21
CA VAL A 286 11.07 1.60 -7.96
C VAL A 286 12.45 2.07 -7.49
N GLN A 287 12.68 2.21 -6.19
CA GLN A 287 13.98 2.63 -5.64
C GLN A 287 15.10 1.65 -6.01
N GLN A 288 14.85 0.36 -5.90
CA GLN A 288 15.81 -0.68 -6.31
C GLN A 288 16.13 -0.60 -7.80
N MET A 289 15.14 -0.37 -8.66
CA MET A 289 15.33 -0.18 -10.11
C MET A 289 16.14 1.08 -10.42
N PHE A 290 15.89 2.19 -9.73
CA PHE A 290 16.69 3.42 -9.91
C PHE A 290 18.13 3.27 -9.43
N ARG A 291 18.39 2.49 -8.38
CA ARG A 291 19.77 2.12 -7.98
C ARG A 291 20.45 1.30 -9.06
N ASP A 292 19.80 0.27 -9.53
CA ASP A 292 20.31 -0.61 -10.58
C ASP A 292 20.59 0.18 -11.89
N LEU A 293 19.73 1.13 -12.27
CA LEU A 293 19.97 2.07 -13.36
C LEU A 293 21.26 2.89 -13.15
N ARG A 294 21.45 3.45 -11.96
CA ARG A 294 22.66 4.26 -11.64
C ARG A 294 23.96 3.45 -11.65
N GLU A 295 23.88 2.17 -11.31
CA GLU A 295 25.06 1.27 -11.32
C GLU A 295 25.47 0.85 -12.74
N HIS A 296 24.54 0.82 -13.68
CA HIS A 296 24.76 0.27 -15.02
C HIS A 296 24.74 1.30 -16.15
N VAL A 297 24.21 2.49 -15.94
CA VAL A 297 24.21 3.59 -16.92
C VAL A 297 25.32 4.55 -16.53
N THR A 298 26.31 4.70 -17.43
CA THR A 298 27.52 5.50 -17.15
C THR A 298 27.27 7.02 -17.20
N ASP A 299 26.34 7.46 -18.03
CA ASP A 299 25.93 8.86 -18.12
C ASP A 299 24.40 8.97 -17.95
N LEU A 300 23.98 9.46 -16.79
CA LEU A 300 22.56 9.65 -16.45
C LEU A 300 21.90 10.82 -17.22
N LYS A 301 22.63 11.56 -18.03
CA LYS A 301 22.13 12.58 -18.94
C LYS A 301 21.97 12.06 -20.38
N ASP A 302 22.58 10.93 -20.71
CA ASP A 302 22.46 10.27 -22.01
C ASP A 302 21.15 9.46 -22.08
N GLU A 303 20.15 10.05 -22.73
CA GLU A 303 18.83 9.46 -22.92
C GLU A 303 18.87 8.12 -23.68
N LYS A 304 19.82 7.95 -24.59
CA LYS A 304 19.98 6.72 -25.36
C LYS A 304 20.41 5.56 -24.46
N GLN A 305 21.43 5.77 -23.61
CA GLN A 305 21.88 4.75 -22.65
C GLN A 305 20.75 4.36 -21.68
N ILE A 306 20.02 5.33 -21.15
CA ILE A 306 18.89 5.09 -20.25
C ILE A 306 17.83 4.25 -20.97
N LYS A 307 17.41 4.65 -22.17
CA LYS A 307 16.37 3.93 -22.94
C LYS A 307 16.81 2.51 -23.28
N GLU A 308 18.05 2.31 -23.70
CA GLU A 308 18.60 0.96 -23.95
C GLU A 308 18.56 0.08 -22.71
N TYR A 309 18.87 0.63 -21.54
CA TYR A 309 18.80 -0.11 -20.28
C TYR A 309 17.36 -0.45 -19.88
N LEU A 310 16.41 0.48 -20.03
CA LEU A 310 14.99 0.23 -19.80
C LEU A 310 14.43 -0.87 -20.72
N LEU A 311 14.89 -0.93 -21.97
CA LEU A 311 14.55 -2.02 -22.90
C LEU A 311 15.11 -3.36 -22.45
N LYS A 312 16.33 -3.43 -21.88
CA LYS A 312 16.88 -4.65 -21.28
C LYS A 312 16.04 -5.13 -20.08
N ILE A 313 15.56 -4.21 -19.21
CA ILE A 313 14.63 -4.55 -18.13
C ILE A 313 13.35 -5.19 -18.71
N LEU A 314 12.73 -4.57 -19.73
CA LEU A 314 11.52 -5.09 -20.38
C LEU A 314 11.73 -6.42 -21.09
N ASN A 315 12.96 -6.70 -21.56
CA ASN A 315 13.36 -7.96 -22.18
C ASN A 315 13.69 -9.05 -21.16
N LYS A 316 13.64 -8.77 -19.85
CA LYS A 316 14.04 -9.68 -18.76
C LYS A 316 15.53 -10.05 -18.75
N GLU A 317 16.36 -9.18 -19.27
CA GLU A 317 17.81 -9.40 -19.40
C GLU A 317 18.57 -8.91 -18.17
N THR A 318 18.03 -7.94 -17.45
CA THR A 318 18.68 -7.30 -16.30
C THR A 318 17.69 -7.03 -15.14
N PHE A 319 18.20 -6.42 -14.06
CA PHE A 319 17.49 -6.15 -12.81
C PHE A 319 16.91 -7.45 -12.23
N ASP A 320 15.61 -7.50 -11.89
CA ASP A 320 14.96 -8.67 -11.30
C ASP A 320 14.36 -9.64 -12.33
N ARG A 321 14.60 -9.39 -13.61
CA ARG A 321 14.13 -10.18 -14.76
C ARG A 321 12.60 -10.39 -14.82
N ALA A 322 11.83 -9.55 -14.14
CA ALA A 322 10.37 -9.59 -14.20
C ALA A 322 9.82 -9.04 -15.52
N GLY A 323 10.60 -8.23 -16.24
CA GLY A 323 10.16 -7.56 -17.48
C GLY A 323 9.20 -6.40 -17.21
N LEU A 324 9.36 -5.73 -16.06
CA LEU A 324 8.52 -4.63 -15.61
C LEU A 324 9.36 -3.40 -15.29
N ILE A 325 8.95 -2.25 -15.75
CA ILE A 325 9.42 -0.95 -15.26
C ILE A 325 8.47 -0.56 -14.13
N TYR A 326 8.95 -0.68 -12.89
CA TYR A 326 8.15 -0.42 -11.70
C TYR A 326 7.76 1.06 -11.58
N GLY A 327 6.59 1.32 -11.07
CA GLY A 327 6.03 2.67 -11.00
C GLY A 327 5.40 3.17 -12.30
N MET A 328 5.48 2.40 -13.40
CA MET A 328 4.86 2.72 -14.69
C MET A 328 3.62 1.86 -14.92
N GLY A 329 2.52 2.52 -15.33
CA GLY A 329 1.23 1.88 -15.59
C GLY A 329 0.35 1.76 -14.35
N HIS A 330 -0.94 1.74 -14.58
CA HIS A 330 -1.97 1.62 -13.56
C HIS A 330 -3.17 0.82 -14.06
N ALA A 331 -3.90 0.20 -13.14
CA ALA A 331 -5.07 -0.62 -13.48
C ALA A 331 -6.24 0.19 -14.06
N VAL A 332 -6.33 1.48 -13.74
CA VAL A 332 -7.41 2.39 -14.17
C VAL A 332 -6.86 3.53 -15.02
N TYR A 333 -5.83 4.22 -14.54
CA TYR A 333 -5.25 5.37 -15.24
C TYR A 333 -4.37 4.95 -16.41
N THR A 334 -4.49 5.69 -17.52
CA THR A 334 -3.66 5.50 -18.72
C THR A 334 -2.94 6.77 -19.14
N GLU A 335 -3.58 7.94 -19.04
CA GLU A 335 -2.99 9.22 -19.41
C GLU A 335 -2.24 9.87 -18.25
N SER A 336 -2.84 9.93 -17.06
CA SER A 336 -2.19 10.46 -15.86
C SER A 336 -2.76 9.82 -14.59
N ASP A 337 -1.92 9.65 -13.56
CA ASP A 337 -2.36 9.38 -12.18
C ASP A 337 -2.32 10.71 -11.41
N PRO A 338 -3.45 11.27 -10.96
CA PRO A 338 -3.48 12.57 -10.30
C PRO A 338 -2.59 12.63 -9.05
N ARG A 339 -2.40 11.49 -8.39
CA ARG A 339 -1.52 11.39 -7.20
C ARG A 339 -0.06 11.51 -7.58
N ALA A 340 0.35 10.88 -8.69
CA ALA A 340 1.72 10.97 -9.20
C ALA A 340 2.03 12.41 -9.66
N VAL A 341 1.09 13.06 -10.34
CA VAL A 341 1.22 14.46 -10.79
C VAL A 341 1.42 15.40 -9.60
N ILE A 342 0.57 15.28 -8.57
CA ILE A 342 0.67 16.12 -7.36
C ILE A 342 1.99 15.83 -6.62
N LEU A 343 2.32 14.55 -6.41
CA LEU A 343 3.51 14.18 -5.65
C LEU A 343 4.80 14.59 -6.37
N LYS A 344 4.80 14.60 -7.71
CA LYS A 344 5.91 15.09 -8.53
C LYS A 344 6.22 16.56 -8.25
N ASP A 345 5.20 17.43 -8.18
CA ASP A 345 5.37 18.84 -7.86
C ASP A 345 6.00 19.04 -6.45
N TYR A 346 5.52 18.30 -5.45
CA TYR A 346 6.11 18.32 -4.11
C TYR A 346 7.52 17.70 -4.07
N ALA A 347 7.79 16.69 -4.88
CA ALA A 347 9.12 16.08 -5.00
C ALA A 347 10.13 17.06 -5.57
N GLU A 348 9.75 17.85 -6.59
CA GLU A 348 10.58 18.91 -7.17
C GLU A 348 10.96 19.95 -6.13
N ARG A 349 9.97 20.52 -5.41
CA ARG A 349 10.20 21.52 -4.36
C ARG A 349 11.12 21.00 -3.25
N LEU A 350 10.89 19.75 -2.81
CA LEU A 350 11.73 19.13 -1.80
C LEU A 350 13.14 18.86 -2.32
N ALA A 351 13.30 18.48 -3.59
CA ALA A 351 14.59 18.25 -4.23
C ALA A 351 15.44 19.55 -4.28
N TYR A 352 14.79 20.71 -4.52
CA TYR A 352 15.46 22.02 -4.41
C TYR A 352 15.92 22.30 -2.98
N GLU A 353 15.07 22.07 -1.96
CA GLU A 353 15.45 22.27 -0.56
C GLU A 353 16.61 21.37 -0.12
N LYS A 354 16.72 20.17 -0.71
CA LYS A 354 17.71 19.14 -0.35
C LYS A 354 18.93 19.11 -1.24
N ASP A 355 19.10 20.07 -2.16
CA ASP A 355 20.18 20.09 -3.17
C ASP A 355 20.25 18.79 -4.02
N ARG A 356 19.09 18.20 -4.33
CA ARG A 356 18.94 16.96 -5.10
C ARG A 356 18.20 17.15 -6.43
N HIS A 357 18.24 18.35 -6.99
CA HIS A 357 17.51 18.67 -8.22
C HIS A 357 17.97 17.84 -9.42
N ASP A 358 19.29 17.61 -9.59
CA ASP A 358 19.82 16.74 -10.66
C ASP A 358 19.24 15.32 -10.60
N GLU A 359 18.95 14.83 -9.39
CA GLU A 359 18.31 13.53 -9.18
C GLU A 359 16.85 13.55 -9.57
N PHE A 360 16.12 14.63 -9.26
CA PHE A 360 14.76 14.83 -9.70
C PHE A 360 14.67 14.85 -11.24
N GLU A 361 15.54 15.60 -11.92
CA GLU A 361 15.61 15.62 -13.38
C GLU A 361 15.87 14.21 -13.97
N PHE A 362 16.67 13.39 -13.27
CA PHE A 362 16.88 12.01 -13.69
C PHE A 362 15.59 11.19 -13.59
N TYR A 363 14.79 11.38 -12.53
CA TYR A 363 13.46 10.74 -12.42
C TYR A 363 12.52 11.15 -13.55
N GLU A 364 12.46 12.44 -13.89
CA GLU A 364 11.64 12.93 -15.01
C GLU A 364 12.07 12.33 -16.35
N ARG A 365 13.38 12.25 -16.57
CA ARG A 365 13.94 11.65 -17.78
C ARG A 365 13.60 10.17 -17.89
N VAL A 366 13.73 9.43 -16.79
CA VAL A 366 13.34 8.00 -16.74
C VAL A 366 11.83 7.84 -16.94
N GLU A 367 10.98 8.68 -16.34
CA GLU A 367 9.53 8.63 -16.53
C GLU A 367 9.16 8.71 -18.01
N ARG A 368 9.68 9.71 -18.72
CA ARG A 368 9.41 9.91 -20.15
C ARG A 368 9.92 8.76 -21.00
N LEU A 369 11.19 8.37 -20.82
CA LEU A 369 11.80 7.30 -21.60
C LEU A 369 11.19 5.92 -21.30
N ALA A 370 10.72 5.69 -20.08
CA ALA A 370 10.02 4.47 -19.70
C ALA A 370 8.67 4.35 -20.43
N ALA A 371 7.91 5.43 -20.52
CA ALA A 371 6.67 5.46 -21.28
C ALA A 371 6.90 5.12 -22.76
N GLU A 372 7.93 5.72 -23.39
CA GLU A 372 8.33 5.43 -24.77
C GLU A 372 8.76 3.96 -24.94
N ALA A 373 9.63 3.44 -24.07
CA ALA A 373 10.14 2.08 -24.16
C ALA A 373 9.03 1.03 -24.00
N ILE A 374 8.07 1.27 -23.09
CA ILE A 374 6.90 0.39 -22.90
C ILE A 374 6.00 0.41 -24.13
N ALA A 375 5.72 1.60 -24.70
CA ALA A 375 4.88 1.75 -25.89
C ALA A 375 5.51 1.01 -27.09
N GLU A 376 6.81 1.18 -27.31
CA GLU A 376 7.58 0.50 -28.35
C GLU A 376 7.54 -1.03 -28.19
N LYS A 377 7.90 -1.53 -27.00
CA LYS A 377 7.98 -2.98 -26.73
C LYS A 377 6.64 -3.70 -26.83
N ARG A 378 5.57 -3.08 -26.32
CA ARG A 378 4.24 -3.69 -26.26
C ARG A 378 3.37 -3.37 -27.45
N ARG A 379 3.85 -2.56 -28.39
CA ARG A 379 3.09 -2.05 -29.54
C ARG A 379 1.75 -1.44 -29.11
N LEU A 380 1.77 -0.68 -28.02
CA LEU A 380 0.57 -0.08 -27.44
C LEU A 380 0.25 1.22 -28.17
N PHE A 381 -1.01 1.37 -28.55
CA PHE A 381 -1.55 2.64 -29.04
C PHE A 381 -2.04 3.55 -27.90
N LYS A 382 -1.99 3.07 -26.65
CA LYS A 382 -2.44 3.82 -25.47
C LYS A 382 -1.23 4.28 -24.67
N PRO A 383 -1.25 5.52 -24.13
CA PRO A 383 -0.20 6.01 -23.27
C PRO A 383 -0.09 5.18 -21.97
N VAL A 384 1.09 5.20 -21.38
CA VAL A 384 1.35 4.58 -20.07
C VAL A 384 1.92 5.69 -19.18
N CYS A 385 1.23 5.98 -18.08
CA CYS A 385 1.66 7.01 -17.13
C CYS A 385 2.40 6.42 -15.93
N ALA A 386 3.18 7.26 -15.24
CA ALA A 386 3.66 6.97 -13.91
C ALA A 386 2.49 6.89 -12.91
N ASN A 387 2.58 5.98 -11.96
CA ASN A 387 1.67 5.90 -10.83
C ASN A 387 2.33 6.51 -9.56
N VAL A 388 1.57 6.61 -8.47
CA VAL A 388 2.04 7.26 -7.25
C VAL A 388 3.32 6.66 -6.68
N ASP A 389 3.58 5.36 -6.88
CA ASP A 389 4.78 4.68 -6.38
C ASP A 389 6.06 5.15 -7.08
N PHE A 390 5.97 5.72 -8.29
CA PHE A 390 7.13 6.21 -9.04
C PHE A 390 7.90 7.30 -8.29
N TYR A 391 7.18 8.28 -7.73
CA TYR A 391 7.78 9.40 -7.01
C TYR A 391 7.80 9.22 -5.48
N SER A 392 6.91 8.39 -4.90
CA SER A 392 6.79 8.30 -3.45
C SER A 392 8.06 7.78 -2.77
N GLY A 393 8.75 6.81 -3.37
CA GLY A 393 10.01 6.30 -2.84
C GLY A 393 11.11 7.37 -2.84
N PHE A 394 11.21 8.19 -3.89
CA PHE A 394 12.14 9.31 -3.96
C PHE A 394 11.84 10.38 -2.89
N VAL A 395 10.58 10.75 -2.74
CA VAL A 395 10.12 11.65 -1.68
C VAL A 395 10.51 11.11 -0.30
N TYR A 396 10.21 9.84 -0.02
CA TYR A 396 10.53 9.23 1.27
C TYR A 396 12.02 9.20 1.54
N THR A 397 12.84 8.94 0.51
CA THR A 397 14.30 9.00 0.63
C THR A 397 14.79 10.40 0.99
N MET A 398 14.24 11.45 0.36
CA MET A 398 14.56 12.85 0.69
C MET A 398 14.11 13.25 2.09
N LEU A 399 13.01 12.68 2.59
CA LEU A 399 12.54 12.86 3.96
C LEU A 399 13.34 12.05 4.99
N GLY A 400 14.34 11.25 4.56
CA GLY A 400 15.10 10.37 5.45
C GLY A 400 14.28 9.21 6.03
N ILE A 401 13.17 8.86 5.38
CA ILE A 401 12.38 7.69 5.75
C ILE A 401 13.09 6.44 5.19
N PRO A 402 13.39 5.43 6.03
CA PRO A 402 14.05 4.21 5.58
C PRO A 402 13.12 3.33 4.74
N GLU A 403 13.70 2.51 3.87
CA GLU A 403 12.96 1.65 2.94
C GLU A 403 12.01 0.69 3.62
N GLU A 404 12.35 0.21 4.80
CA GLU A 404 11.52 -0.66 5.64
C GLU A 404 10.19 -0.02 6.04
N LEU A 405 10.12 1.32 6.04
CA LEU A 405 8.93 2.09 6.36
C LEU A 405 8.13 2.58 5.13
N PHE A 406 8.57 2.37 3.91
CA PHE A 406 7.86 2.85 2.71
C PHE A 406 6.42 2.30 2.63
N THR A 407 6.26 1.00 2.74
CA THR A 407 4.92 0.38 2.75
C THR A 407 4.16 0.61 4.06
N PRO A 408 4.78 0.58 5.26
CA PRO A 408 4.13 1.03 6.50
C PRO A 408 3.56 2.45 6.46
N ILE A 409 4.25 3.44 5.87
CA ILE A 409 3.71 4.81 5.67
C ILE A 409 2.43 4.76 4.81
N PHE A 410 2.43 3.93 3.78
CA PHE A 410 1.24 3.71 2.96
C PHE A 410 0.09 3.12 3.79
N ALA A 411 0.36 2.14 4.67
CA ALA A 411 -0.64 1.53 5.56
C ALA A 411 -1.18 2.53 6.59
N ILE A 412 -0.31 3.38 7.18
CA ILE A 412 -0.68 4.46 8.10
C ILE A 412 -1.71 5.40 7.46
N SER A 413 -1.54 5.70 6.20
CA SER A 413 -2.48 6.53 5.46
C SER A 413 -3.77 5.76 5.11
N ARG A 414 -3.62 4.57 4.53
CA ARG A 414 -4.73 3.80 3.97
C ARG A 414 -5.72 3.27 5.03
N ILE A 415 -5.33 3.22 6.30
CA ILE A 415 -6.25 2.81 7.37
C ILE A 415 -7.49 3.70 7.44
N SER A 416 -7.40 4.98 7.06
CA SER A 416 -8.55 5.89 6.97
C SER A 416 -9.57 5.37 5.95
N GLY A 417 -9.12 5.02 4.74
CA GLY A 417 -9.96 4.43 3.70
C GLY A 417 -10.49 3.05 4.08
N TRP A 418 -9.67 2.15 4.63
CA TRP A 418 -10.13 0.84 5.09
C TRP A 418 -11.22 0.96 6.16
N SER A 419 -11.04 1.89 7.10
CA SER A 419 -12.03 2.13 8.16
C SER A 419 -13.34 2.66 7.59
N ALA A 420 -13.29 3.59 6.63
CA ALA A 420 -14.46 4.12 5.96
C ALA A 420 -15.23 3.01 5.21
N HIS A 421 -14.54 2.21 4.39
CA HIS A 421 -15.15 1.09 3.66
C HIS A 421 -15.72 0.01 4.59
N ARG A 422 -15.06 -0.28 5.72
CA ARG A 422 -15.61 -1.20 6.71
C ARG A 422 -16.90 -0.68 7.33
N LEU A 423 -16.92 0.60 7.69
CA LEU A 423 -18.13 1.24 8.24
C LEU A 423 -19.27 1.26 7.22
N GLU A 424 -18.96 1.59 5.95
CA GLU A 424 -19.93 1.56 4.84
C GLU A 424 -20.54 0.16 4.66
N GLU A 425 -19.72 -0.89 4.66
CA GLU A 425 -20.14 -2.30 4.54
C GLU A 425 -21.08 -2.69 5.70
N LEU A 426 -20.75 -2.31 6.93
CA LEU A 426 -21.55 -2.63 8.12
C LEU A 426 -22.86 -1.85 8.16
N VAL A 427 -22.86 -0.56 7.79
CA VAL A 427 -24.07 0.28 7.73
C VAL A 427 -25.05 -0.26 6.70
N ASN A 428 -24.55 -0.70 5.53
CA ASN A 428 -25.35 -1.23 4.43
C ASN A 428 -25.74 -2.71 4.61
N LYS A 429 -25.31 -3.37 5.71
CA LYS A 429 -25.59 -4.78 6.00
C LYS A 429 -25.27 -5.68 4.81
N GLY A 430 -24.06 -5.54 4.28
CA GLY A 430 -23.58 -6.28 3.12
C GLY A 430 -23.75 -7.79 3.27
N LYS A 431 -23.89 -8.48 2.15
CA LYS A 431 -23.93 -9.94 2.12
C LYS A 431 -22.52 -10.50 2.06
N ILE A 432 -22.31 -11.69 2.63
CA ILE A 432 -21.02 -12.38 2.52
C ILE A 432 -20.58 -12.49 1.06
N ILE A 433 -19.38 -12.00 0.78
CA ILE A 433 -18.77 -12.03 -0.56
C ILE A 433 -18.28 -13.47 -0.82
N ARG A 434 -18.95 -14.16 -1.74
CA ARG A 434 -18.71 -15.56 -2.06
C ARG A 434 -18.72 -15.77 -3.58
N PRO A 435 -17.60 -15.55 -4.28
CA PRO A 435 -17.52 -15.81 -5.72
C PRO A 435 -17.63 -17.29 -6.02
N ALA A 436 -18.09 -17.65 -7.23
CA ALA A 436 -18.15 -19.00 -7.70
C ALA A 436 -16.78 -19.50 -8.20
N TYR A 437 -16.49 -20.78 -7.93
CA TYR A 437 -15.34 -21.50 -8.48
C TYR A 437 -15.81 -22.73 -9.22
N LYS A 438 -15.27 -22.97 -10.43
CA LYS A 438 -15.56 -24.15 -11.24
C LYS A 438 -14.57 -25.25 -10.94
N PHE A 439 -15.06 -26.40 -10.49
CA PHE A 439 -14.25 -27.60 -10.39
C PHE A 439 -13.98 -28.17 -11.79
N VAL A 440 -12.72 -28.36 -12.14
CA VAL A 440 -12.28 -28.87 -13.44
C VAL A 440 -11.55 -30.20 -13.34
N GLY A 441 -11.48 -30.78 -12.16
CA GLY A 441 -10.90 -32.10 -11.93
C GLY A 441 -11.89 -33.25 -12.26
N VAL A 442 -11.45 -34.48 -12.13
CA VAL A 442 -12.27 -35.69 -12.30
C VAL A 442 -12.76 -36.14 -10.93
N HIS A 443 -14.06 -36.46 -10.82
CA HIS A 443 -14.62 -37.13 -9.65
C HIS A 443 -14.07 -38.53 -9.55
N LYS A 444 -13.44 -38.90 -8.45
CA LYS A 444 -12.83 -40.19 -8.19
C LYS A 444 -13.66 -40.97 -7.18
N LYS A 445 -13.67 -42.30 -7.31
CA LYS A 445 -14.20 -43.17 -6.27
C LYS A 445 -13.20 -43.27 -5.12
N PHE A 446 -13.70 -43.35 -3.90
CA PHE A 446 -12.87 -43.68 -2.74
C PHE A 446 -12.36 -45.11 -2.86
N SER A 447 -11.12 -45.36 -2.48
CA SER A 447 -10.52 -46.69 -2.29
C SER A 447 -9.84 -46.75 -0.92
N ASP A 448 -9.86 -47.89 -0.28
CA ASP A 448 -9.19 -48.08 0.99
C ASP A 448 -7.68 -47.95 0.85
N LEU A 449 -6.97 -47.67 1.95
CA LEU A 449 -5.55 -47.38 1.93
C LEU A 449 -4.73 -48.53 1.34
N GLU A 450 -5.09 -49.75 1.68
CA GLU A 450 -4.44 -50.97 1.25
C GLU A 450 -4.66 -51.33 -0.25
N GLU A 451 -5.64 -50.66 -0.87
CA GLU A 451 -5.99 -50.83 -2.30
C GLU A 451 -5.38 -49.72 -3.19
N ARG A 452 -4.64 -48.76 -2.62
CA ARG A 452 -4.02 -47.65 -3.36
C ARG A 452 -2.63 -48.05 -3.84
N TYR A 453 -2.40 -47.97 -5.13
CA TYR A 453 -1.13 -48.26 -5.79
C TYR A 453 -0.39 -46.99 -6.16
#